data_392ff43a691c0647fedf06b148585a1e
#
_entry.id   392ff43a691c0647fedf06b148585a1e
#
_cell.length_a   1.000
_cell.length_b   1.000
_cell.length_c   1.000
_cell.angle_alpha   90.00
_cell.angle_beta   90.00
_cell.angle_gamma   90.00
#
_symmetry.space_group_name_H-M   'P 1'
#
loop_
_entity.id
_entity.type
_entity.pdbx_description
1 polymer ?
#
loop_
_entity_poly.entity_id
_entity_poly.type
_entity_poly.pdbx_seq_one_letter_code
_entity_poly.pdbx_strand_id
1 'polypeptide(L)'
;MDRKTVTKMLKKYGYITSSEVEKAFLAVPRELFVLPGYRDRAYADTPLPILCGQTISAPSMIAIMLEVSQLTQGLSVLEIGCGSGYNVALIAEIVGENNVLSIERIPELAEWGKENLRTAGYDVTVVVGDGTLGYPERAPYHRIISTAAAPKIPSPWVDQLEPDGLIICPVGSKFWYQELVVAQKTDTGDLVITHHGGCAFVPLIGEEGFKQ
;
A
#
# COMPACT_ATOMS: atom_id res chain seq x y z
N MET A 1 -18.89 -11.75 -7.52
CA MET A 1 -17.61 -11.82 -8.26
C MET A 1 -16.62 -12.55 -7.35
N ASP A 2 -15.75 -13.36 -7.90
CA ASP A 2 -14.69 -14.05 -7.14
C ASP A 2 -13.29 -13.53 -7.52
N ARG A 3 -12.27 -14.02 -6.82
CA ARG A 3 -10.86 -13.64 -6.96
C ARG A 3 -10.35 -13.83 -8.40
N LYS A 4 -10.64 -14.96 -9.02
CA LYS A 4 -10.21 -15.25 -10.41
C LYS A 4 -10.87 -14.31 -11.41
N THR A 5 -12.14 -14.01 -11.21
CA THR A 5 -12.92 -13.12 -12.09
C THR A 5 -12.42 -11.69 -12.03
N VAL A 6 -12.17 -11.13 -10.81
CA VAL A 6 -11.64 -9.77 -10.69
C VAL A 6 -10.23 -9.68 -11.26
N THR A 7 -9.34 -10.65 -10.99
CA THR A 7 -7.99 -10.66 -11.55
C THR A 7 -8.01 -10.67 -13.08
N LYS A 8 -8.86 -11.51 -13.69
CA LYS A 8 -9.04 -11.52 -15.14
C LYS A 8 -9.57 -10.20 -15.69
N MET A 9 -10.48 -9.55 -14.97
CA MET A 9 -11.00 -8.22 -15.32
C MET A 9 -9.89 -7.17 -15.29
N LEU A 10 -9.11 -7.12 -14.19
CA LEU A 10 -8.01 -6.17 -14.02
C LEU A 10 -6.95 -6.33 -15.12
N LYS A 11 -6.62 -7.56 -15.53
CA LYS A 11 -5.75 -7.82 -16.67
C LYS A 11 -6.35 -7.32 -17.98
N LYS A 12 -7.62 -7.61 -18.24
CA LYS A 12 -8.32 -7.19 -19.46
C LYS A 12 -8.31 -5.67 -19.64
N TYR A 13 -8.41 -4.92 -18.54
CA TYR A 13 -8.37 -3.45 -18.56
C TYR A 13 -6.96 -2.86 -18.43
N GLY A 14 -5.92 -3.68 -18.36
CA GLY A 14 -4.52 -3.25 -18.30
C GLY A 14 -4.10 -2.72 -16.92
N TYR A 15 -4.88 -2.97 -15.86
CA TYR A 15 -4.50 -2.63 -14.49
C TYR A 15 -3.49 -3.62 -13.90
N ILE A 16 -3.47 -4.86 -14.39
CA ILE A 16 -2.46 -5.87 -14.11
C ILE A 16 -1.76 -6.21 -15.42
N THR A 17 -0.44 -6.06 -15.44
CA THR A 17 0.43 -6.29 -16.59
C THR A 17 1.55 -7.29 -16.29
N SER A 18 2.02 -7.34 -15.04
CA SER A 18 3.07 -8.25 -14.59
C SER A 18 2.53 -9.59 -14.09
N SER A 19 3.36 -10.64 -14.19
CA SER A 19 3.01 -11.97 -13.67
C SER A 19 3.04 -12.02 -12.15
N GLU A 20 3.87 -11.21 -11.52
CA GLU A 20 4.06 -11.11 -10.08
C GLU A 20 2.80 -10.55 -9.40
N VAL A 21 2.28 -9.43 -9.89
CA VAL A 21 1.03 -8.83 -9.40
C VAL A 21 -0.15 -9.77 -9.66
N GLU A 22 -0.22 -10.40 -10.84
CA GLU A 22 -1.27 -11.39 -11.13
C GLU A 22 -1.27 -12.54 -10.13
N LYS A 23 -0.10 -13.14 -9.86
CA LYS A 23 0.03 -14.26 -8.90
C LYS A 23 -0.39 -13.81 -7.50
N ALA A 24 0.02 -12.63 -7.04
CA ALA A 24 -0.37 -12.10 -5.75
C ALA A 24 -1.89 -11.94 -5.62
N PHE A 25 -2.54 -11.33 -6.62
CA PHE A 25 -4.01 -11.21 -6.63
C PHE A 25 -4.73 -12.57 -6.67
N LEU A 26 -4.14 -13.59 -7.26
CA LEU A 26 -4.68 -14.95 -7.27
C LEU A 26 -4.40 -15.71 -5.97
N ALA A 27 -3.34 -15.37 -5.21
CA ALA A 27 -2.98 -16.01 -3.96
C ALA A 27 -3.76 -15.44 -2.78
N VAL A 28 -3.81 -14.11 -2.62
CA VAL A 28 -4.33 -13.44 -1.42
C VAL A 28 -5.87 -13.37 -1.43
N PRO A 29 -6.54 -13.97 -0.42
CA PRO A 29 -8.02 -14.01 -0.33
C PRO A 29 -8.57 -12.69 0.24
N ARG A 30 -8.92 -11.72 -0.61
CA ARG A 30 -9.39 -10.38 -0.20
C ARG A 30 -10.59 -10.42 0.74
N GLU A 31 -11.47 -11.42 0.65
CA GLU A 31 -12.63 -11.62 1.53
C GLU A 31 -12.27 -11.79 3.01
N LEU A 32 -11.02 -12.14 3.33
CA LEU A 32 -10.54 -12.21 4.71
C LEU A 32 -10.13 -10.84 5.27
N PHE A 33 -10.00 -9.83 4.41
CA PHE A 33 -9.52 -8.48 4.75
C PHE A 33 -10.63 -7.42 4.71
N VAL A 34 -11.89 -7.84 4.62
CA VAL A 34 -13.06 -6.95 4.66
C VAL A 34 -13.93 -7.27 5.86
N LEU A 35 -14.72 -6.30 6.30
CA LEU A 35 -15.70 -6.54 7.36
C LEU A 35 -16.72 -7.63 6.93
N PRO A 36 -17.22 -8.44 7.86
CA PRO A 36 -18.13 -9.56 7.56
C PRO A 36 -19.31 -9.19 6.66
N GLY A 37 -19.90 -8.01 6.86
CA GLY A 37 -21.02 -7.51 6.05
C GLY A 37 -20.68 -7.12 4.60
N TYR A 38 -19.40 -7.12 4.24
CA TYR A 38 -18.92 -6.79 2.89
C TYR A 38 -18.27 -7.96 2.14
N ARG A 39 -18.25 -9.17 2.72
CA ARG A 39 -17.59 -10.34 2.10
C ARG A 39 -18.16 -10.66 0.72
N ASP A 40 -19.46 -10.58 0.52
CA ASP A 40 -20.12 -10.82 -0.78
C ASP A 40 -19.70 -9.79 -1.85
N ARG A 41 -19.20 -8.63 -1.43
CA ARG A 41 -18.75 -7.52 -2.27
C ARG A 41 -17.22 -7.34 -2.28
N ALA A 42 -16.48 -8.23 -1.61
CA ALA A 42 -15.02 -8.10 -1.44
C ALA A 42 -14.27 -7.87 -2.76
N TYR A 43 -14.76 -8.45 -3.83
CA TYR A 43 -14.15 -8.37 -5.16
C TYR A 43 -14.81 -7.34 -6.10
N ALA A 44 -15.74 -6.52 -5.61
CA ALA A 44 -16.23 -5.37 -6.37
C ALA A 44 -15.10 -4.34 -6.53
N ASP A 45 -14.97 -3.75 -7.71
CA ASP A 45 -13.92 -2.75 -7.96
C ASP A 45 -14.34 -1.37 -7.42
N THR A 46 -14.38 -1.29 -6.10
CA THR A 46 -14.73 -0.10 -5.32
C THR A 46 -14.05 -0.16 -3.95
N PRO A 47 -13.73 0.98 -3.33
CA PRO A 47 -13.33 1.01 -1.93
C PRO A 47 -14.45 0.48 -1.03
N LEU A 48 -14.08 -0.24 0.04
CA LEU A 48 -15.03 -0.71 1.04
C LEU A 48 -14.65 -0.16 2.42
N PRO A 49 -15.64 0.15 3.27
CA PRO A 49 -15.36 0.60 4.63
C PRO A 49 -14.70 -0.53 5.45
N ILE A 50 -13.78 -0.12 6.33
CA ILE A 50 -13.15 -0.97 7.34
C ILE A 50 -13.29 -0.32 8.72
N LEU A 51 -12.56 -0.83 9.73
CA LEU A 51 -12.60 -0.27 11.08
C LEU A 51 -12.12 1.19 11.12
N CYS A 52 -12.45 1.88 12.19
CA CYS A 52 -11.98 3.25 12.50
C CYS A 52 -12.27 4.29 11.39
N GLY A 53 -13.35 4.10 10.61
CA GLY A 53 -13.72 5.02 9.53
C GLY A 53 -12.76 5.04 8.34
N GLN A 54 -11.88 4.02 8.24
CA GLN A 54 -10.97 3.87 7.12
C GLN A 54 -11.57 3.02 5.99
N THR A 55 -10.84 2.84 4.90
CA THR A 55 -11.26 2.04 3.75
C THR A 55 -10.17 1.11 3.27
N ILE A 56 -10.55 -0.06 2.76
CA ILE A 56 -9.70 -0.86 1.89
C ILE A 56 -9.88 -0.37 0.45
N SER A 57 -8.80 -0.04 -0.23
CA SER A 57 -8.83 0.52 -1.59
C SER A 57 -9.45 -0.43 -2.61
N ALA A 58 -9.98 0.12 -3.71
CA ALA A 58 -10.48 -0.67 -4.84
C ALA A 58 -9.38 -1.58 -5.42
N PRO A 59 -9.74 -2.80 -5.87
CA PRO A 59 -8.78 -3.70 -6.51
C PRO A 59 -7.96 -3.08 -7.63
N SER A 60 -8.58 -2.28 -8.51
CA SER A 60 -7.88 -1.60 -9.61
C SER A 60 -6.81 -0.61 -9.11
N MET A 61 -7.12 0.17 -8.07
CA MET A 61 -6.17 1.13 -7.50
C MET A 61 -4.97 0.43 -6.88
N ILE A 62 -5.20 -0.66 -6.13
CA ILE A 62 -4.13 -1.49 -5.57
C ILE A 62 -3.27 -2.08 -6.70
N ALA A 63 -3.89 -2.61 -7.75
CA ALA A 63 -3.16 -3.16 -8.88
C ALA A 63 -2.25 -2.10 -9.55
N ILE A 64 -2.77 -0.89 -9.80
CA ILE A 64 -1.99 0.21 -10.35
C ILE A 64 -0.79 0.53 -9.45
N MET A 65 -1.01 0.65 -8.14
CA MET A 65 0.07 0.95 -7.19
C MET A 65 1.16 -0.13 -7.18
N LEU A 66 0.79 -1.40 -7.20
CA LEU A 66 1.74 -2.51 -7.22
C LEU A 66 2.51 -2.57 -8.55
N GLU A 67 1.86 -2.32 -9.68
CA GLU A 67 2.54 -2.30 -10.99
C GLU A 67 3.58 -1.17 -11.08
N VAL A 68 3.21 0.05 -10.67
CA VAL A 68 4.17 1.18 -10.70
C VAL A 68 5.27 1.04 -9.65
N SER A 69 5.07 0.19 -8.63
CA SER A 69 6.10 -0.10 -7.61
C SER A 69 7.21 -1.01 -8.13
N GLN A 70 7.00 -1.71 -9.26
CA GLN A 70 8.00 -2.60 -9.87
C GLN A 70 8.57 -3.60 -8.85
N LEU A 71 7.69 -4.25 -8.10
CA LEU A 71 8.09 -5.18 -7.05
C LEU A 71 8.66 -6.47 -7.62
N THR A 72 9.75 -6.94 -7.02
CA THR A 72 10.36 -8.25 -7.31
C THR A 72 10.79 -8.93 -6.01
N GLN A 73 11.00 -10.24 -6.07
CA GLN A 73 11.45 -11.05 -4.94
C GLN A 73 12.71 -10.44 -4.28
N GLY A 74 12.68 -10.31 -2.96
CA GLY A 74 13.81 -9.88 -2.14
C GLY A 74 13.96 -8.37 -1.96
N LEU A 75 13.13 -7.53 -2.61
CA LEU A 75 13.16 -6.09 -2.36
C LEU A 75 12.68 -5.77 -0.94
N SER A 76 13.42 -4.92 -0.22
CA SER A 76 13.02 -4.37 1.08
C SER A 76 11.95 -3.30 0.89
N VAL A 77 10.78 -3.49 1.53
CA VAL A 77 9.60 -2.63 1.35
C VAL A 77 9.09 -2.11 2.68
N LEU A 78 8.81 -0.81 2.74
CA LEU A 78 8.05 -0.18 3.81
C LEU A 78 6.67 0.21 3.28
N GLU A 79 5.62 -0.33 3.89
CA GLU A 79 4.24 0.13 3.68
C GLU A 79 3.83 1.12 4.76
N ILE A 80 3.18 2.20 4.37
CA ILE A 80 2.59 3.21 5.25
C ILE A 80 1.07 3.13 5.17
N GLY A 81 0.44 2.71 6.27
CA GLY A 81 -1.00 2.48 6.36
C GLY A 81 -1.36 1.01 6.11
N CYS A 82 -1.20 0.15 7.13
CA CYS A 82 -1.57 -1.27 7.07
C CYS A 82 -3.06 -1.46 6.76
N GLY A 83 -3.90 -0.67 7.41
CA GLY A 83 -5.34 -0.79 7.29
C GLY A 83 -5.83 -2.19 7.61
N SER A 84 -6.45 -2.84 6.63
CA SER A 84 -6.93 -4.23 6.77
C SER A 84 -5.82 -5.30 6.68
N GLY A 85 -4.61 -4.94 6.21
CA GLY A 85 -3.54 -5.88 5.90
C GLY A 85 -3.53 -6.42 4.48
N TYR A 86 -4.52 -6.07 3.64
CA TYR A 86 -4.64 -6.66 2.29
C TYR A 86 -3.50 -6.26 1.37
N ASN A 87 -3.15 -4.97 1.32
CA ASN A 87 -2.10 -4.49 0.43
C ASN A 87 -0.73 -5.06 0.83
N VAL A 88 -0.41 -5.06 2.14
CA VAL A 88 0.86 -5.65 2.62
C VAL A 88 0.92 -7.16 2.39
N ALA A 89 -0.20 -7.89 2.43
CA ALA A 89 -0.23 -9.30 2.07
C ALA A 89 0.13 -9.54 0.58
N LEU A 90 -0.39 -8.67 -0.32
CA LEU A 90 -0.02 -8.71 -1.74
C LEU A 90 1.46 -8.39 -1.95
N ILE A 91 2.00 -7.40 -1.25
CA ILE A 91 3.43 -7.07 -1.29
C ILE A 91 4.25 -8.26 -0.79
N ALA A 92 3.88 -8.85 0.34
CA ALA A 92 4.56 -10.01 0.93
C ALA A 92 4.59 -11.23 0.00
N GLU A 93 3.51 -11.47 -0.75
CA GLU A 93 3.44 -12.52 -1.76
C GLU A 93 4.45 -12.31 -2.90
N ILE A 94 4.76 -11.04 -3.23
CA ILE A 94 5.70 -10.71 -4.30
C ILE A 94 7.15 -10.70 -3.79
N VAL A 95 7.42 -9.99 -2.68
CA VAL A 95 8.79 -9.76 -2.23
C VAL A 95 9.27 -10.76 -1.19
N GLY A 96 8.37 -11.49 -0.55
CA GLY A 96 8.60 -12.36 0.61
C GLY A 96 8.28 -11.65 1.93
N GLU A 97 7.67 -12.38 2.87
CA GLU A 97 7.15 -11.84 4.14
C GLU A 97 8.19 -11.11 4.99
N ASN A 98 9.42 -11.62 5.02
CA ASN A 98 10.53 -11.02 5.79
C ASN A 98 11.05 -9.71 5.20
N ASN A 99 10.69 -9.41 3.97
CA ASN A 99 11.19 -8.26 3.21
C ASN A 99 10.23 -7.06 3.25
N VAL A 100 9.07 -7.19 3.89
CA VAL A 100 8.10 -6.11 4.03
C VAL A 100 7.79 -5.83 5.50
N LEU A 101 7.65 -4.54 5.82
CA LEU A 101 7.17 -4.04 7.11
C LEU A 101 6.05 -3.05 6.83
N SER A 102 4.98 -3.07 7.63
CA SER A 102 3.90 -2.09 7.54
C SER A 102 3.77 -1.28 8.83
N ILE A 103 3.48 0.01 8.69
CA ILE A 103 3.18 0.91 9.81
C ILE A 103 1.71 1.30 9.76
N GLU A 104 1.04 1.22 10.91
CA GLU A 104 -0.32 1.70 11.09
C GLU A 104 -0.38 2.63 12.30
N ARG A 105 -0.99 3.81 12.11
CA ARG A 105 -1.09 4.81 13.17
C ARG A 105 -2.15 4.48 14.22
N ILE A 106 -3.20 3.79 13.82
CA ILE A 106 -4.36 3.48 14.67
C ILE A 106 -4.16 2.10 15.29
N PRO A 107 -3.91 1.99 16.62
CA PRO A 107 -3.60 0.72 17.26
C PRO A 107 -4.65 -0.37 17.05
N GLU A 108 -5.93 -0.03 17.16
CA GLU A 108 -7.05 -0.96 16.94
C GLU A 108 -7.04 -1.51 15.50
N LEU A 109 -6.76 -0.66 14.52
CA LEU A 109 -6.71 -1.05 13.12
C LEU A 109 -5.48 -1.93 12.83
N ALA A 110 -4.33 -1.61 13.45
CA ALA A 110 -3.12 -2.42 13.36
C ALA A 110 -3.34 -3.84 13.88
N GLU A 111 -3.98 -3.99 15.02
CA GLU A 111 -4.27 -5.32 15.59
C GLU A 111 -5.25 -6.10 14.71
N TRP A 112 -6.28 -5.45 14.19
CA TRP A 112 -7.20 -6.10 13.24
C TRP A 112 -6.50 -6.51 11.93
N GLY A 113 -5.62 -5.67 11.40
CA GLY A 113 -4.79 -6.00 10.22
C GLY A 113 -3.89 -7.20 10.46
N LYS A 114 -3.21 -7.27 11.62
CA LYS A 114 -2.39 -8.42 12.03
C LYS A 114 -3.21 -9.71 12.10
N GLU A 115 -4.42 -9.65 12.67
CA GLU A 115 -5.28 -10.83 12.79
C GLU A 115 -5.76 -11.32 11.42
N ASN A 116 -6.10 -10.40 10.50
CA ASN A 116 -6.45 -10.74 9.13
C ASN A 116 -5.27 -11.40 8.40
N LEU A 117 -4.05 -10.86 8.57
CA LEU A 117 -2.82 -11.43 7.99
C LEU A 117 -2.60 -12.87 8.49
N ARG A 118 -2.65 -13.11 9.81
CA ARG A 118 -2.53 -14.46 10.37
C ARG A 118 -3.60 -15.40 9.84
N THR A 119 -4.85 -14.94 9.77
CA THR A 119 -5.97 -15.73 9.23
C THR A 119 -5.75 -16.11 7.77
N ALA A 120 -5.12 -15.23 7.00
CA ALA A 120 -4.78 -15.46 5.61
C ALA A 120 -3.46 -16.25 5.42
N GLY A 121 -2.72 -16.55 6.50
CA GLY A 121 -1.50 -17.35 6.49
C GLY A 121 -0.22 -16.53 6.27
N TYR A 122 -0.25 -15.20 6.50
CA TYR A 122 0.92 -14.31 6.37
C TYR A 122 1.48 -13.89 7.72
N ASP A 123 2.81 -13.98 7.87
CA ASP A 123 3.56 -13.52 9.06
C ASP A 123 4.36 -12.24 8.72
N VAL A 124 3.64 -11.13 8.61
CA VAL A 124 4.22 -9.82 8.29
C VAL A 124 4.34 -8.96 9.53
N THR A 125 5.46 -8.28 9.69
CA THR A 125 5.66 -7.32 10.78
C THR A 125 4.78 -6.08 10.56
N VAL A 126 3.87 -5.81 11.50
CA VAL A 126 3.08 -4.56 11.55
C VAL A 126 3.43 -3.80 12.81
N VAL A 127 3.86 -2.55 12.66
CA VAL A 127 4.26 -1.65 13.76
C VAL A 127 3.19 -0.59 13.96
N VAL A 128 2.88 -0.29 15.23
CA VAL A 128 2.03 0.87 15.57
C VAL A 128 2.91 2.10 15.67
N GLY A 129 2.66 3.13 14.85
CA GLY A 129 3.47 4.33 14.85
C GLY A 129 3.05 5.40 13.85
N ASP A 130 3.74 6.53 13.88
CA ASP A 130 3.58 7.60 12.89
C ASP A 130 4.32 7.25 11.59
N GLY A 131 3.57 6.78 10.59
CA GLY A 131 4.13 6.40 9.30
C GLY A 131 4.78 7.55 8.52
N THR A 132 4.48 8.81 8.87
CA THR A 132 5.12 9.97 8.20
C THR A 132 6.61 10.07 8.49
N LEU A 133 7.06 9.45 9.59
CA LEU A 133 8.47 9.39 9.99
C LEU A 133 9.23 8.20 9.39
N GLY A 134 8.51 7.30 8.69
CA GLY A 134 9.07 6.04 8.23
C GLY A 134 9.39 5.08 9.37
N TYR A 135 10.37 4.21 9.15
CA TYR A 135 10.86 3.25 10.16
C TYR A 135 12.37 3.06 9.99
N PRO A 136 13.19 3.94 10.59
CA PRO A 136 14.64 3.97 10.36
C PRO A 136 15.38 2.71 10.83
N GLU A 137 14.81 1.94 11.78
CA GLU A 137 15.44 0.73 12.33
C GLU A 137 15.59 -0.41 11.30
N ARG A 138 14.85 -0.34 10.19
CA ARG A 138 14.97 -1.30 9.08
C ARG A 138 15.38 -0.66 7.75
N ALA A 139 15.67 0.64 7.77
CA ALA A 139 16.20 1.33 6.59
C ALA A 139 17.61 0.80 6.21
N PRO A 140 18.00 0.91 4.94
CA PRO A 140 17.28 1.55 3.84
C PRO A 140 16.28 0.62 3.12
N TYR A 141 15.32 1.22 2.42
CA TYR A 141 14.27 0.52 1.67
C TYR A 141 14.43 0.70 0.17
N HIS A 142 14.17 -0.36 -0.59
CA HIS A 142 14.05 -0.25 -2.04
C HIS A 142 12.75 0.42 -2.46
N ARG A 143 11.67 0.23 -1.68
CA ARG A 143 10.34 0.77 -1.95
C ARG A 143 9.69 1.29 -0.68
N ILE A 144 9.05 2.46 -0.78
CA ILE A 144 8.15 2.98 0.25
C ILE A 144 6.80 3.20 -0.42
N ILE A 145 5.75 2.54 0.08
CA ILE A 145 4.42 2.56 -0.52
C ILE A 145 3.42 3.09 0.49
N SER A 146 2.78 4.23 0.20
CA SER A 146 1.77 4.81 1.07
C SER A 146 0.36 4.53 0.57
N THR A 147 -0.49 3.96 1.43
CA THR A 147 -1.92 3.76 1.21
C THR A 147 -2.77 4.91 1.77
N ALA A 148 -2.13 6.01 2.15
CA ALA A 148 -2.75 7.25 2.60
C ALA A 148 -2.14 8.44 1.86
N ALA A 149 -2.94 9.48 1.60
CA ALA A 149 -2.51 10.65 0.83
C ALA A 149 -1.73 11.64 1.69
N ALA A 150 -0.58 12.09 1.20
CA ALA A 150 0.28 13.07 1.85
C ALA A 150 0.12 14.48 1.21
N PRO A 151 0.37 15.57 1.97
CA PRO A 151 0.42 16.91 1.38
C PRO A 151 1.62 17.09 0.45
N LYS A 152 2.69 16.39 0.73
CA LYS A 152 3.96 16.27 -0.01
C LYS A 152 4.63 14.98 0.40
N ILE A 153 5.64 14.53 -0.33
CA ILE A 153 6.48 13.39 0.10
C ILE A 153 7.23 13.78 1.38
N PRO A 154 7.07 13.03 2.49
CA PRO A 154 7.80 13.27 3.73
C PRO A 154 9.31 13.11 3.55
N SER A 155 10.10 14.05 4.07
CA SER A 155 11.57 13.99 3.98
C SER A 155 12.18 12.75 4.65
N PRO A 156 11.66 12.23 5.80
CA PRO A 156 12.20 11.00 6.38
C PRO A 156 12.14 9.78 5.46
N TRP A 157 11.16 9.74 4.53
CA TRP A 157 11.09 8.63 3.57
C TRP A 157 12.23 8.70 2.55
N VAL A 158 12.60 9.91 2.12
CA VAL A 158 13.72 10.12 1.17
C VAL A 158 15.05 9.70 1.81
N ASP A 159 15.23 10.04 3.11
CA ASP A 159 16.43 9.67 3.87
C ASP A 159 16.56 8.16 4.05
N GLN A 160 15.43 7.46 4.18
CA GLN A 160 15.36 6.01 4.38
C GLN A 160 15.28 5.20 3.07
N LEU A 161 15.31 5.86 1.91
CA LEU A 161 15.23 5.22 0.60
C LEU A 161 16.63 4.93 0.05
N GLU A 162 16.81 3.73 -0.51
CA GLU A 162 18.03 3.38 -1.28
C GLU A 162 18.20 4.30 -2.49
N PRO A 163 19.44 4.50 -3.00
CA PRO A 163 19.62 5.01 -4.36
C PRO A 163 18.81 4.19 -5.37
N ASP A 164 18.24 4.84 -6.38
CA ASP A 164 17.29 4.23 -7.34
C ASP A 164 16.01 3.64 -6.74
N GLY A 165 15.80 3.80 -5.43
CA GLY A 165 14.58 3.41 -4.76
C GLY A 165 13.37 4.23 -5.20
N LEU A 166 12.17 3.69 -4.99
CA LEU A 166 10.91 4.34 -5.37
C LEU A 166 10.03 4.60 -4.15
N ILE A 167 9.44 5.80 -4.10
CA ILE A 167 8.32 6.13 -3.21
C ILE A 167 7.05 6.19 -4.06
N ILE A 168 6.04 5.41 -3.71
CA ILE A 168 4.73 5.40 -4.33
C ILE A 168 3.74 6.01 -3.34
N CYS A 169 3.20 7.18 -3.66
CA CYS A 169 2.38 7.93 -2.73
C CYS A 169 1.29 8.73 -3.44
N PRO A 170 0.04 8.69 -2.96
CA PRO A 170 -0.95 9.69 -3.30
C PRO A 170 -0.54 11.04 -2.70
N VAL A 171 -0.40 12.07 -3.52
CA VAL A 171 -0.02 13.42 -3.08
C VAL A 171 -1.09 14.42 -3.48
N GLY A 172 -1.46 15.31 -2.58
CA GLY A 172 -2.43 16.35 -2.87
C GLY A 172 -3.10 16.95 -1.65
N SER A 173 -4.33 17.40 -1.79
CA SER A 173 -5.07 18.02 -0.70
C SER A 173 -5.79 17.00 0.17
N LYS A 174 -6.11 17.39 1.41
CA LYS A 174 -6.78 16.52 2.38
C LYS A 174 -8.15 16.01 1.91
N PHE A 175 -8.89 16.78 1.10
CA PHE A 175 -10.30 16.51 0.78
C PHE A 175 -10.68 16.68 -0.70
N TRP A 176 -9.75 17.10 -1.58
CA TRP A 176 -10.09 17.44 -2.96
C TRP A 176 -9.30 16.61 -3.96
N TYR A 177 -8.30 17.20 -4.57
CA TYR A 177 -7.54 16.55 -5.62
C TYR A 177 -6.29 15.88 -5.06
N GLN A 178 -6.11 14.62 -5.41
CA GLN A 178 -4.92 13.84 -5.12
C GLN A 178 -4.46 13.15 -6.41
N GLU A 179 -3.18 12.99 -6.55
CA GLU A 179 -2.56 12.33 -7.69
C GLU A 179 -1.61 11.24 -7.19
N LEU A 180 -1.66 10.08 -7.81
CA LEU A 180 -0.69 9.04 -7.53
C LEU A 180 0.64 9.44 -8.15
N VAL A 181 1.67 9.58 -7.34
CA VAL A 181 3.02 9.89 -7.78
C VAL A 181 3.97 8.74 -7.50
N VAL A 182 4.94 8.56 -8.38
CA VAL A 182 6.13 7.75 -8.15
C VAL A 182 7.32 8.69 -8.14
N ALA A 183 8.05 8.72 -7.02
CA ALA A 183 9.26 9.49 -6.87
C ALA A 183 10.46 8.55 -6.79
N GLN A 184 11.36 8.65 -7.75
CA GLN A 184 12.62 7.90 -7.79
C GLN A 184 13.74 8.73 -7.21
N LYS A 185 14.50 8.18 -6.27
CA LYS A 185 15.69 8.80 -5.72
C LYS A 185 16.86 8.60 -6.68
N THR A 186 17.50 9.69 -7.06
CA THR A 186 18.71 9.66 -7.89
C THR A 186 19.95 9.38 -7.05
N ASP A 187 21.08 9.08 -7.70
CA ASP A 187 22.39 8.94 -7.04
C ASP A 187 22.82 10.22 -6.31
N THR A 188 22.34 11.38 -6.72
CA THR A 188 22.60 12.68 -6.06
C THR A 188 21.69 12.93 -4.86
N GLY A 189 20.69 12.05 -4.64
CA GLY A 189 19.70 12.18 -3.56
C GLY A 189 18.47 13.00 -3.91
N ASP A 190 18.39 13.56 -5.12
CA ASP A 190 17.22 14.28 -5.62
C ASP A 190 16.09 13.31 -5.97
N LEU A 191 14.86 13.81 -6.06
CA LEU A 191 13.69 13.05 -6.50
C LEU A 191 13.29 13.41 -7.92
N VAL A 192 13.18 12.40 -8.77
CA VAL A 192 12.50 12.50 -10.07
C VAL A 192 11.06 12.00 -9.89
N ILE A 193 10.08 12.87 -10.12
CA ILE A 193 8.67 12.57 -9.89
C ILE A 193 7.96 12.31 -11.22
N THR A 194 7.20 11.21 -11.27
CA THR A 194 6.28 10.89 -12.35
C THR A 194 4.86 10.79 -11.82
N HIS A 195 3.88 11.17 -12.65
CA HIS A 195 2.47 11.25 -12.30
C HIS A 195 1.67 10.13 -12.96
N HIS A 196 0.83 9.44 -12.18
CA HIS A 196 0.10 8.23 -12.59
C HIS A 196 -1.43 8.40 -12.50
N GLY A 197 -1.91 9.65 -12.54
CA GLY A 197 -3.33 9.99 -12.59
C GLY A 197 -3.99 10.27 -11.24
N GLY A 198 -5.23 10.76 -11.32
CA GLY A 198 -6.01 11.15 -10.15
C GLY A 198 -6.42 9.95 -9.29
N CYS A 199 -6.40 10.13 -7.97
CA CYS A 199 -6.81 9.11 -7.01
C CYS A 199 -7.52 9.74 -5.81
N ALA A 200 -8.04 8.90 -4.91
CA ALA A 200 -8.68 9.34 -3.67
C ALA A 200 -8.33 8.37 -2.53
N PHE A 201 -7.60 8.88 -1.56
CA PHE A 201 -7.15 8.16 -0.38
C PHE A 201 -7.50 8.92 0.90
N VAL A 202 -7.59 8.20 2.01
CA VAL A 202 -7.66 8.79 3.34
C VAL A 202 -6.40 9.62 3.60
N PRO A 203 -6.50 10.71 4.40
CA PRO A 203 -5.34 11.58 4.65
C PRO A 203 -4.29 10.87 5.52
N LEU A 204 -3.03 11.00 5.15
CA LEU A 204 -1.89 10.64 5.96
C LEU A 204 -1.75 11.65 7.12
N ILE A 205 -2.07 11.22 8.33
CA ILE A 205 -2.01 12.04 9.53
C ILE A 205 -0.73 11.75 10.30
N GLY A 206 0.02 12.76 10.65
CA GLY A 206 1.26 12.63 11.41
C GLY A 206 2.10 13.90 11.41
N GLU A 207 3.33 13.80 11.90
CA GLU A 207 4.23 14.93 12.06
C GLU A 207 4.55 15.61 10.71
N GLU A 208 4.88 14.83 9.68
CA GLU A 208 5.17 15.28 8.31
C GLU A 208 3.95 15.13 7.37
N GLY A 209 2.77 14.79 7.90
CA GLY A 209 1.51 14.63 7.18
C GLY A 209 0.54 15.79 7.38
N PHE A 210 -0.75 15.52 7.14
CA PHE A 210 -1.81 16.45 7.51
C PHE A 210 -1.97 16.48 9.02
N LYS A 211 -2.32 17.65 9.54
CA LYS A 211 -2.70 17.79 10.96
C LYS A 211 -4.15 17.31 11.15
N GLN A 212 -4.44 16.82 12.37
CA GLN A 212 -5.77 16.37 12.77
C GLN A 212 -6.81 17.48 12.69
#